data_8854dcb7ca5a18b35dd2e98c2fb92c71
#
_entry.id   8854dcb7ca5a18b35dd2e98c2fb92c71
#
_cell.length_a   1.000
_cell.length_b   1.000
_cell.length_c   1.000
_cell.angle_alpha   90.00
_cell.angle_beta   90.00
_cell.angle_gamma   90.00
#
_symmetry.space_group_name_H-M   'P 1'
#
loop_
_entity.id
_entity.type
_entity.pdbx_description
1 polymer ?
#
loop_
_entity_poly.entity_id
_entity_poly.type
_entity_poly.pdbx_seq_one_letter_code
_entity_poly.pdbx_strand_id
1 'polypeptide(L)'
;GKQWRRVADLGTGSGAIALSIALENPTWHVIATDIHAPSLKVAQANANKHHIHNVEFALGSWFEPLTGLFDCIVSNPPYIVENDPHLSQLTHEPLRALVAPEQGLADLAHLVRLSSDFLKIQGWLVLEHGFDQGLAVRELLTQAKFSSISTGQDYGGNDRYTVGQYVK
;
A
#
# COMPACT_ATOMS: atom_id res chain seq x y z
N GLY A 1 -8.31 25.77 -7.85
CA GLY A 1 -6.91 25.66 -7.46
C GLY A 1 -6.49 24.20 -7.39
N LYS A 2 -5.28 23.87 -7.86
CA LYS A 2 -4.73 22.50 -7.71
C LYS A 2 -4.58 22.21 -6.21
N GLN A 3 -5.34 21.28 -5.72
CA GLN A 3 -5.31 20.92 -4.31
C GLN A 3 -4.11 19.99 -4.08
N TRP A 4 -3.20 20.39 -3.21
CA TRP A 4 -2.12 19.54 -2.74
C TRP A 4 -2.71 18.34 -2.02
N ARG A 5 -2.29 17.15 -2.41
CA ARG A 5 -2.67 15.91 -1.74
C ARG A 5 -1.43 15.24 -1.15
N ARG A 6 -1.61 14.68 0.03
CA ARG A 6 -0.61 13.84 0.68
C ARG A 6 -1.02 12.38 0.54
N VAL A 7 -0.11 11.59 -0.01
CA VAL A 7 -0.32 10.14 -0.19
C VAL A 7 0.79 9.39 0.54
N ALA A 8 0.45 8.31 1.22
CA ALA A 8 1.43 7.38 1.79
C ALA A 8 1.41 6.06 1.01
N ASP A 9 2.58 5.53 0.68
CA ASP A 9 2.77 4.18 0.13
C ASP A 9 3.54 3.35 1.17
N LEU A 10 2.86 2.38 1.78
CA LEU A 10 3.37 1.60 2.89
C LEU A 10 3.92 0.25 2.40
N GLY A 11 5.19 -0.03 2.70
CA GLY A 11 5.89 -1.18 2.16
C GLY A 11 6.19 -0.99 0.66
N THR A 12 6.80 0.13 0.34
CA THR A 12 6.94 0.60 -1.06
C THR A 12 7.84 -0.27 -1.93
N GLY A 13 8.71 -1.08 -1.33
CA GLY A 13 9.64 -1.94 -2.06
C GLY A 13 10.54 -1.15 -3.00
N SER A 14 10.47 -1.43 -4.29
CA SER A 14 11.22 -0.71 -5.34
C SER A 14 10.67 0.70 -5.64
N GLY A 15 9.58 1.10 -4.99
CA GLY A 15 8.92 2.38 -5.22
C GLY A 15 7.90 2.37 -6.36
N ALA A 16 7.53 1.22 -6.90
CA ALA A 16 6.70 1.16 -8.12
C ALA A 16 5.38 1.93 -7.98
N ILE A 17 4.64 1.75 -6.87
CA ILE A 17 3.36 2.44 -6.65
C ILE A 17 3.61 3.91 -6.36
N ALA A 18 4.49 4.24 -5.39
CA ALA A 18 4.79 5.61 -5.01
C ALA A 18 5.23 6.47 -6.19
N LEU A 19 6.16 5.95 -7.01
CA LEU A 19 6.70 6.66 -8.16
C LEU A 19 5.67 6.83 -9.27
N SER A 20 4.82 5.84 -9.51
CA SER A 20 3.73 5.95 -10.49
C SER A 20 2.73 7.04 -10.08
N ILE A 21 2.32 7.07 -8.80
CA ILE A 21 1.44 8.11 -8.27
C ILE A 21 2.07 9.50 -8.42
N ALA A 22 3.34 9.63 -8.05
CA ALA A 22 4.06 10.90 -8.09
C ALA A 22 4.25 11.42 -9.52
N LEU A 23 4.55 10.53 -10.46
CA LEU A 23 4.73 10.87 -11.88
C LEU A 23 3.43 11.39 -12.51
N GLU A 24 2.33 10.69 -12.28
CA GLU A 24 1.01 11.08 -12.80
C GLU A 24 0.44 12.34 -12.13
N ASN A 25 0.90 12.65 -10.92
CA ASN A 25 0.38 13.75 -10.10
C ASN A 25 1.53 14.64 -9.57
N PRO A 26 2.16 15.47 -10.40
CA PRO A 26 3.35 16.25 -10.01
C PRO A 26 3.12 17.25 -8.87
N THR A 27 1.87 17.57 -8.56
CA THR A 27 1.49 18.48 -7.46
C THR A 27 1.18 17.76 -6.14
N TRP A 28 1.19 16.43 -6.13
CA TRP A 28 0.97 15.66 -4.92
C TRP A 28 2.30 15.42 -4.21
N HIS A 29 2.24 15.20 -2.91
CA HIS A 29 3.39 14.81 -2.10
C HIS A 29 3.20 13.36 -1.66
N VAL A 30 4.10 12.49 -2.09
CA VAL A 30 4.06 11.06 -1.76
C VAL A 30 5.11 10.76 -0.71
N ILE A 31 4.74 10.03 0.34
CA ILE A 31 5.67 9.50 1.35
C ILE A 31 5.67 7.99 1.22
N ALA A 32 6.82 7.43 0.88
CA ALA A 32 7.02 6.01 0.67
C ALA A 32 7.80 5.42 1.85
N THR A 33 7.22 4.45 2.55
CA THR A 33 7.85 3.80 3.70
C THR A 33 8.21 2.35 3.40
N ASP A 34 9.29 1.88 3.99
CA ASP A 34 9.66 0.47 3.99
C ASP A 34 10.52 0.15 5.21
N ILE A 35 10.40 -1.05 5.74
CA ILE A 35 11.24 -1.54 6.84
C ILE A 35 12.62 -1.97 6.36
N HIS A 36 12.78 -2.23 5.06
CA HIS A 36 13.99 -2.77 4.46
C HIS A 36 14.78 -1.66 3.75
N ALA A 37 15.85 -1.20 4.39
CA ALA A 37 16.68 -0.10 3.86
C ALA A 37 17.23 -0.32 2.43
N PRO A 38 17.66 -1.53 2.01
CA PRO A 38 18.02 -1.79 0.64
C PRO A 38 16.90 -1.53 -0.38
N SER A 39 15.65 -1.84 -0.05
CA SER A 39 14.50 -1.54 -0.91
C SER A 39 14.34 -0.03 -1.13
N LEU A 40 14.47 0.77 -0.07
CA LEU A 40 14.42 2.23 -0.18
C LEU A 40 15.54 2.81 -1.02
N LYS A 41 16.74 2.21 -1.00
CA LYS A 41 17.85 2.61 -1.89
C LYS A 41 17.49 2.37 -3.36
N VAL A 42 16.85 1.25 -3.68
CA VAL A 42 16.36 0.96 -5.02
C VAL A 42 15.29 1.95 -5.43
N ALA A 43 14.31 2.21 -4.56
CA ALA A 43 13.23 3.17 -4.80
C ALA A 43 13.80 4.58 -5.06
N GLN A 44 14.76 5.03 -4.27
CA GLN A 44 15.44 6.30 -4.46
C GLN A 44 16.22 6.37 -5.79
N ALA A 45 16.91 5.29 -6.16
CA ALA A 45 17.60 5.21 -7.44
C ALA A 45 16.62 5.28 -8.62
N ASN A 46 15.47 4.62 -8.51
CA ASN A 46 14.41 4.69 -9.50
C ASN A 46 13.81 6.11 -9.60
N ALA A 47 13.57 6.78 -8.47
CA ALA A 47 13.10 8.17 -8.47
C ALA A 47 14.07 9.09 -9.20
N ASN A 48 15.37 8.98 -8.91
CA ASN A 48 16.43 9.76 -9.55
C ASN A 48 16.49 9.49 -11.06
N LYS A 49 16.44 8.22 -11.46
CA LYS A 49 16.45 7.80 -12.87
C LYS A 49 15.29 8.39 -13.68
N HIS A 50 14.14 8.53 -13.07
CA HIS A 50 12.92 9.05 -13.71
C HIS A 50 12.65 10.52 -13.41
N HIS A 51 13.59 11.22 -12.75
CA HIS A 51 13.49 12.64 -12.39
C HIS A 51 12.23 12.98 -11.58
N ILE A 52 11.82 12.08 -10.66
CA ILE A 52 10.67 12.23 -9.78
C ILE A 52 11.16 12.86 -8.47
N HIS A 53 10.63 14.05 -8.13
CA HIS A 53 11.12 14.84 -6.99
C HIS A 53 10.08 15.07 -5.89
N ASN A 54 8.85 14.62 -6.09
CA ASN A 54 7.73 14.78 -5.16
C ASN A 54 7.45 13.53 -4.33
N VAL A 55 8.47 12.69 -4.13
CA VAL A 55 8.45 11.52 -3.25
C VAL A 55 9.50 11.67 -2.16
N GLU A 56 9.09 11.42 -0.92
CA GLU A 56 9.94 11.30 0.26
C GLU A 56 10.01 9.83 0.68
N PHE A 57 11.22 9.34 1.01
CA PHE A 57 11.42 7.96 1.45
C PHE A 57 11.76 7.92 2.93
N ALA A 58 11.06 7.07 3.68
CA ALA A 58 11.24 6.95 5.12
C ALA A 58 11.38 5.50 5.56
N LEU A 59 12.45 5.22 6.31
CA LEU A 59 12.72 3.89 6.88
C LEU A 59 11.90 3.68 8.14
N GLY A 60 11.12 2.62 8.19
CA GLY A 60 10.33 2.22 9.35
C GLY A 60 9.23 1.25 8.98
N SER A 61 8.58 0.68 10.01
CA SER A 61 7.49 -0.27 9.84
C SER A 61 6.18 0.46 9.60
N TRP A 62 5.53 0.21 8.47
CA TRP A 62 4.22 0.72 8.09
C TRP A 62 4.04 2.23 8.38
N PHE A 63 3.31 2.58 9.45
CA PHE A 63 2.96 3.95 9.84
C PHE A 63 4.00 4.64 10.73
N GLU A 64 4.96 3.90 11.30
CA GLU A 64 5.91 4.45 12.28
C GLU A 64 6.62 5.75 11.85
N PRO A 65 7.12 5.88 10.60
CA PRO A 65 7.79 7.09 10.19
C PRO A 65 6.85 8.21 9.75
N LEU A 66 5.54 7.97 9.73
CA LEU A 66 4.57 8.94 9.22
C LEU A 66 4.17 9.97 10.27
N THR A 67 3.92 11.18 9.83
CA THR A 67 3.35 12.27 10.62
C THR A 67 2.21 12.95 9.89
N GLY A 68 1.20 13.38 10.64
CA GLY A 68 0.03 14.09 10.10
C GLY A 68 -0.93 13.18 9.34
N LEU A 69 -1.87 13.79 8.63
CA LEU A 69 -2.96 13.08 7.95
C LEU A 69 -2.76 13.07 6.43
N PHE A 70 -3.28 12.01 5.81
CA PHE A 70 -3.16 11.72 4.39
C PHE A 70 -4.54 11.74 3.70
N ASP A 71 -4.55 12.16 2.45
CA ASP A 71 -5.72 12.08 1.58
C ASP A 71 -5.93 10.66 1.05
N CYS A 72 -4.82 9.91 0.90
CA CYS A 72 -4.85 8.51 0.48
C CYS A 72 -3.68 7.75 1.11
N ILE A 73 -3.95 6.52 1.51
CA ILE A 73 -2.93 5.55 1.92
C ILE A 73 -3.05 4.34 1.00
N VAL A 74 -1.94 3.93 0.41
CA VAL A 74 -1.86 2.74 -0.44
C VAL A 74 -0.87 1.75 0.15
N SER A 75 -1.09 0.47 -0.06
CA SER A 75 -0.12 -0.57 0.29
C SER A 75 -0.33 -1.81 -0.56
N ASN A 76 0.78 -2.45 -0.90
CA ASN A 76 0.83 -3.82 -1.41
C ASN A 76 1.58 -4.68 -0.39
N PRO A 77 0.93 -5.07 0.74
CA PRO A 77 1.59 -5.87 1.77
C PRO A 77 1.79 -7.30 1.31
N PRO A 78 2.66 -8.10 1.98
CA PRO A 78 2.76 -9.52 1.74
C PRO A 78 1.40 -10.21 1.93
N TYR A 79 0.88 -10.87 0.91
CA TYR A 79 -0.43 -11.52 0.92
C TYR A 79 -0.40 -13.01 0.59
N ILE A 80 0.77 -13.55 0.21
CA ILE A 80 0.94 -14.96 -0.12
C ILE A 80 1.17 -15.74 1.17
N VAL A 81 0.39 -16.82 1.39
CA VAL A 81 0.56 -17.70 2.55
C VAL A 81 1.84 -18.51 2.44
N GLU A 82 2.43 -18.79 3.59
CA GLU A 82 3.55 -19.71 3.71
C GLU A 82 3.15 -21.09 3.12
N ASN A 83 4.00 -21.66 2.27
CA ASN A 83 3.78 -22.88 1.49
C ASN A 83 2.86 -22.75 0.26
N ASP A 84 2.55 -21.55 -0.21
CA ASP A 84 1.88 -21.38 -1.51
C ASP A 84 2.81 -21.89 -2.63
N PRO A 85 2.32 -22.78 -3.53
CA PRO A 85 3.12 -23.32 -4.63
C PRO A 85 3.59 -22.24 -5.63
N HIS A 86 2.97 -21.05 -5.64
CA HIS A 86 3.40 -19.93 -6.47
C HIS A 86 4.65 -19.23 -5.95
N LEU A 87 5.06 -19.43 -4.69
CA LEU A 87 6.29 -18.83 -4.14
C LEU A 87 7.55 -19.19 -4.94
N SER A 88 7.61 -20.40 -5.50
CA SER A 88 8.74 -20.86 -6.30
C SER A 88 8.90 -20.12 -7.64
N GLN A 89 7.87 -19.41 -8.10
CA GLN A 89 7.89 -18.66 -9.35
C GLN A 89 8.34 -17.18 -9.16
N LEU A 90 8.45 -16.72 -7.91
CA LEU A 90 8.74 -15.34 -7.56
C LEU A 90 10.22 -15.18 -7.13
N THR A 91 11.14 -15.52 -8.02
CA THR A 91 12.57 -15.61 -7.73
C THR A 91 13.30 -14.28 -7.50
N HIS A 92 12.66 -13.15 -7.74
CA HIS A 92 13.31 -11.83 -7.74
C HIS A 92 12.91 -10.93 -6.56
N GLU A 93 11.96 -11.35 -5.71
CA GLU A 93 11.59 -10.61 -4.52
C GLU A 93 12.00 -11.36 -3.24
N PRO A 94 12.37 -10.65 -2.16
CA PRO A 94 12.67 -11.30 -0.88
C PRO A 94 11.44 -12.08 -0.39
N LEU A 95 11.60 -13.35 -0.03
CA LEU A 95 10.51 -14.21 0.49
C LEU A 95 9.73 -13.53 1.62
N ARG A 96 10.41 -12.78 2.48
CA ARG A 96 9.79 -12.04 3.58
C ARG A 96 8.79 -10.98 3.11
N ALA A 97 8.97 -10.42 1.92
CA ALA A 97 8.06 -9.42 1.36
C ALA A 97 6.79 -10.03 0.75
N LEU A 98 6.77 -11.37 0.54
CA LEU A 98 5.70 -12.07 -0.15
C LEU A 98 4.81 -12.89 0.79
N VAL A 99 5.28 -13.19 2.00
CA VAL A 99 4.59 -14.08 2.95
C VAL A 99 4.06 -13.30 4.15
N ALA A 100 2.78 -13.44 4.44
CA ALA A 100 2.15 -12.97 5.66
C ALA A 100 1.49 -14.12 6.41
N PRO A 101 1.56 -14.14 7.76
CA PRO A 101 0.91 -15.18 8.58
C PRO A 101 -0.63 -15.07 8.49
N GLU A 102 -1.32 -16.05 9.10
CA GLU A 102 -2.78 -16.08 9.22
C GLU A 102 -3.49 -15.93 7.87
N GLN A 103 -3.15 -16.82 6.92
CA GLN A 103 -3.68 -16.82 5.55
C GLN A 103 -3.37 -15.54 4.77
N GLY A 104 -2.28 -14.84 5.09
CA GLY A 104 -1.88 -13.60 4.45
C GLY A 104 -2.69 -12.37 4.86
N LEU A 105 -3.51 -12.46 5.91
CA LEU A 105 -4.40 -11.36 6.32
C LEU A 105 -3.86 -10.51 7.48
N ALA A 106 -2.81 -10.96 8.20
CA ALA A 106 -2.34 -10.28 9.40
C ALA A 106 -1.90 -8.82 9.12
N ASP A 107 -1.11 -8.62 8.07
CA ASP A 107 -0.65 -7.26 7.70
C ASP A 107 -1.80 -6.41 7.17
N LEU A 108 -2.70 -6.99 6.37
CA LEU A 108 -3.91 -6.31 5.88
C LEU A 108 -4.79 -5.84 7.04
N ALA A 109 -5.03 -6.71 8.03
CA ALA A 109 -5.80 -6.36 9.23
C ALA A 109 -5.11 -5.26 10.05
N HIS A 110 -3.78 -5.32 10.20
CA HIS A 110 -2.99 -4.30 10.87
C HIS A 110 -3.11 -2.93 10.16
N LEU A 111 -2.96 -2.92 8.83
CA LEU A 111 -3.08 -1.70 8.03
C LEU A 111 -4.48 -1.08 8.13
N VAL A 112 -5.53 -1.88 8.00
CA VAL A 112 -6.92 -1.38 8.14
C VAL A 112 -7.15 -0.78 9.53
N ARG A 113 -6.71 -1.48 10.59
CA ARG A 113 -6.92 -1.05 11.97
C ARG A 113 -6.28 0.29 12.29
N LEU A 114 -5.06 0.55 11.79
CA LEU A 114 -4.32 1.78 12.11
C LEU A 114 -4.57 2.91 11.12
N SER A 115 -5.06 2.64 9.93
CA SER A 115 -5.18 3.65 8.87
C SER A 115 -6.09 4.82 9.24
N SER A 116 -7.10 4.61 10.11
CA SER A 116 -8.00 5.67 10.58
C SER A 116 -7.29 6.79 11.34
N ASP A 117 -6.17 6.49 11.98
CA ASP A 117 -5.37 7.47 12.75
C ASP A 117 -4.55 8.38 11.83
N PHE A 118 -4.36 7.97 10.58
CA PHE A 118 -3.54 8.66 9.57
C PHE A 118 -4.33 9.15 8.36
N LEU A 119 -5.63 8.84 8.25
CA LEU A 119 -6.46 9.33 7.15
C LEU A 119 -7.21 10.60 7.53
N LYS A 120 -7.28 11.54 6.61
CA LYS A 120 -8.26 12.62 6.68
C LYS A 120 -9.67 12.05 6.57
N ILE A 121 -10.67 12.76 7.11
CA ILE A 121 -12.07 12.45 6.82
C ILE A 121 -12.27 12.50 5.30
N GLN A 122 -12.96 11.51 4.74
CA GLN A 122 -13.12 11.25 3.31
C GLN A 122 -11.81 10.82 2.60
N GLY A 123 -10.75 10.55 3.33
CA GLY A 123 -9.54 9.95 2.77
C GLY A 123 -9.74 8.48 2.37
N TRP A 124 -8.90 7.97 1.52
CA TRP A 124 -9.01 6.63 0.96
C TRP A 124 -7.91 5.70 1.45
N LEU A 125 -8.28 4.46 1.74
CA LEU A 125 -7.36 3.35 1.91
C LEU A 125 -7.47 2.43 0.69
N VAL A 126 -6.33 2.10 0.09
CA VAL A 126 -6.23 1.20 -1.06
C VAL A 126 -5.27 0.07 -0.71
N LEU A 127 -5.74 -1.16 -0.71
CA LEU A 127 -4.95 -2.33 -0.36
C LEU A 127 -4.93 -3.34 -1.50
N GLU A 128 -3.74 -3.66 -2.01
CA GLU A 128 -3.55 -4.80 -2.88
C GLU A 128 -3.58 -6.09 -2.05
N HIS A 129 -4.11 -7.18 -2.62
CA HIS A 129 -4.26 -8.46 -1.93
C HIS A 129 -4.29 -9.64 -2.92
N GLY A 130 -4.23 -10.87 -2.41
CA GLY A 130 -4.42 -12.08 -3.20
C GLY A 130 -5.84 -12.16 -3.78
N PHE A 131 -5.97 -12.86 -4.90
CA PHE A 131 -7.23 -12.97 -5.65
C PHE A 131 -8.39 -13.58 -4.83
N ASP A 132 -8.09 -14.35 -3.81
CA ASP A 132 -9.04 -15.01 -2.92
C ASP A 132 -9.31 -14.23 -1.62
N GLN A 133 -8.65 -13.09 -1.40
CA GLN A 133 -8.72 -12.31 -0.16
C GLN A 133 -9.70 -11.14 -0.21
N GLY A 134 -10.27 -10.82 -1.37
CA GLY A 134 -11.13 -9.64 -1.55
C GLY A 134 -12.30 -9.58 -0.58
N LEU A 135 -13.00 -10.70 -0.32
CA LEU A 135 -14.09 -10.75 0.66
C LEU A 135 -13.61 -10.42 2.08
N ALA A 136 -12.52 -11.04 2.52
CA ALA A 136 -11.97 -10.83 3.85
C ALA A 136 -11.52 -9.37 4.06
N VAL A 137 -10.90 -8.74 3.04
CA VAL A 137 -10.50 -7.33 3.11
C VAL A 137 -11.72 -6.41 3.19
N ARG A 138 -12.80 -6.69 2.43
CA ARG A 138 -14.06 -5.93 2.54
C ARG A 138 -14.66 -6.04 3.95
N GLU A 139 -14.62 -7.22 4.55
CA GLU A 139 -15.10 -7.44 5.93
C GLU A 139 -14.27 -6.64 6.94
N LEU A 140 -12.94 -6.65 6.83
CA LEU A 140 -12.04 -5.85 7.68
C LEU A 140 -12.38 -4.35 7.58
N LEU A 141 -12.55 -3.82 6.37
CA LEU A 141 -12.90 -2.42 6.15
C LEU A 141 -14.30 -2.08 6.70
N THR A 142 -15.26 -3.00 6.54
CA THR A 142 -16.64 -2.82 7.09
C THR A 142 -16.60 -2.77 8.62
N GLN A 143 -15.87 -3.67 9.27
CA GLN A 143 -15.70 -3.68 10.72
C GLN A 143 -15.01 -2.41 11.23
N ALA A 144 -14.06 -1.89 10.46
CA ALA A 144 -13.37 -0.62 10.74
C ALA A 144 -14.20 0.63 10.35
N LYS A 145 -15.48 0.44 9.94
CA LYS A 145 -16.43 1.51 9.58
C LYS A 145 -16.03 2.38 8.40
N PHE A 146 -15.28 1.83 7.46
CA PHE A 146 -15.08 2.47 6.16
C PHE A 146 -16.38 2.40 5.34
N SER A 147 -16.56 3.38 4.45
CA SER A 147 -17.65 3.43 3.47
C SER A 147 -17.14 3.27 2.06
N SER A 148 -18.02 3.24 1.08
CA SER A 148 -17.68 3.17 -0.36
C SER A 148 -16.70 2.05 -0.66
N ILE A 149 -16.87 0.90 0.01
CA ILE A 149 -15.97 -0.24 -0.12
C ILE A 149 -16.22 -0.93 -1.47
N SER A 150 -15.16 -1.12 -2.24
CA SER A 150 -15.21 -1.85 -3.51
C SER A 150 -13.92 -2.58 -3.80
N THR A 151 -14.03 -3.69 -4.51
CA THR A 151 -12.88 -4.49 -4.96
C THR A 151 -12.74 -4.34 -6.47
N GLY A 152 -11.52 -4.06 -6.93
CA GLY A 152 -11.16 -3.99 -8.32
C GLY A 152 -10.34 -5.19 -8.76
N GLN A 153 -10.37 -5.46 -10.06
CA GLN A 153 -9.71 -6.61 -10.69
C GLN A 153 -8.48 -6.19 -11.47
N ASP A 154 -7.54 -7.12 -11.62
CA ASP A 154 -6.43 -6.99 -12.56
C ASP A 154 -6.88 -7.25 -14.01
N TYR A 155 -5.95 -7.10 -14.96
CA TYR A 155 -6.23 -7.36 -16.37
C TYR A 155 -6.60 -8.82 -16.68
N GLY A 156 -6.31 -9.74 -15.77
CA GLY A 156 -6.70 -11.15 -15.86
C GLY A 156 -8.10 -11.45 -15.30
N GLY A 157 -8.78 -10.43 -14.75
CA GLY A 157 -10.12 -10.57 -14.15
C GLY A 157 -10.10 -11.14 -12.73
N ASN A 158 -8.93 -11.18 -12.08
CA ASN A 158 -8.82 -11.62 -10.68
C ASN A 158 -8.96 -10.42 -9.75
N ASP A 159 -9.67 -10.58 -8.65
CA ASP A 159 -9.70 -9.59 -7.58
C ASP A 159 -8.27 -9.27 -7.15
N ARG A 160 -7.90 -8.00 -7.11
CA ARG A 160 -6.51 -7.61 -6.87
C ARG A 160 -6.35 -6.53 -5.82
N TYR A 161 -7.28 -5.60 -5.71
CA TYR A 161 -7.22 -4.55 -4.71
C TYR A 161 -8.61 -4.21 -4.18
N THR A 162 -8.66 -3.77 -2.93
CA THR A 162 -9.89 -3.27 -2.31
C THR A 162 -9.66 -1.87 -1.79
N VAL A 163 -10.64 -1.01 -2.00
CA VAL A 163 -10.64 0.38 -1.54
C VAL A 163 -11.73 0.60 -0.51
N GLY A 164 -11.49 1.51 0.41
CA GLY A 164 -12.50 2.01 1.33
C GLY A 164 -12.27 3.47 1.66
N GLN A 165 -13.34 4.22 1.84
CA GLN A 165 -13.30 5.62 2.23
C GLN A 165 -13.51 5.76 3.73
N TYR A 166 -12.58 6.45 4.40
CA TYR A 166 -12.71 6.74 5.83
C TYR A 166 -13.78 7.81 6.05
N VAL A 167 -14.79 7.46 6.80
CA VAL A 167 -15.86 8.36 7.26
C VAL A 167 -15.94 8.24 8.78
N LYS A 168 -15.90 9.35 9.46
CA LYS A 168 -15.99 9.36 10.92
C LYS A 168 -17.44 9.34 11.37
#